data_c3ae94e044ab989de24bc07e2ceb0b2c
#
_entry.id   c3ae94e044ab989de24bc07e2ceb0b2c
#
_cell.length_a   1.000
_cell.length_b   1.000
_cell.length_c   1.000
_cell.angle_alpha   90.00
_cell.angle_beta   90.00
_cell.angle_gamma   90.00
#
_symmetry.space_group_name_H-M   'P 1'
#
loop_
_entity.id
_entity.type
_entity.pdbx_description
1 polymer ?
#
loop_
_entity_poly.entity_id
_entity_poly.type
_entity_poly.pdbx_seq_one_letter_code
_entity_poly.pdbx_strand_id
1 'polypeptide(L)'
;MASIGFNDSDLLDLQRRLVILRVGLLLVVALLALRLWHLQIREGPYYRDLSENNRTRSVVLEPARGLIFDRNGVLLANNVPSFALYVTLEDVKDRPALVAQLASLLNLEPEVIQKKLSTGKGSKLQPRKVKDRLTLREATLIESHRLDLPGVMIQVESQRNYPGGPVAAHLLGYVGEVSADQLEKADFADLHQGSVVGQYGVEKW
;
A
#
# COMPACT_ATOMS: atom_id res chain seq x y z
N MET A 1 -57.54 -29.71 46.17
CA MET A 1 -56.55 -30.05 45.14
C MET A 1 -57.30 -30.25 43.82
N ALA A 2 -57.26 -29.23 42.94
CA ALA A 2 -57.92 -29.31 41.64
C ALA A 2 -56.94 -30.00 40.67
N SER A 3 -57.26 -31.24 40.26
CA SER A 3 -56.54 -31.92 39.18
C SER A 3 -56.90 -31.23 37.86
N ILE A 4 -55.98 -30.55 37.25
CA ILE A 4 -56.11 -30.01 35.91
C ILE A 4 -56.02 -31.22 34.96
N GLY A 5 -57.21 -31.79 34.65
CA GLY A 5 -57.31 -32.82 33.64
C GLY A 5 -57.13 -32.21 32.25
N PHE A 6 -56.01 -32.42 31.63
CA PHE A 6 -55.80 -32.13 30.21
C PHE A 6 -56.69 -33.10 29.40
N ASN A 7 -57.56 -32.56 28.57
CA ASN A 7 -58.42 -33.37 27.70
C ASN A 7 -57.56 -33.94 26.55
N ASP A 8 -57.73 -35.17 26.12
CA ASP A 8 -56.96 -35.81 25.05
C ASP A 8 -56.94 -35.00 23.74
N SER A 9 -58.04 -34.26 23.49
CA SER A 9 -58.11 -33.31 22.35
C SER A 9 -57.09 -32.15 22.46
N ASP A 10 -56.87 -31.62 23.67
CA ASP A 10 -55.94 -30.52 23.90
C ASP A 10 -54.47 -30.97 23.74
N LEU A 11 -54.16 -32.20 24.11
CA LEU A 11 -52.84 -32.81 23.93
C LEU A 11 -52.50 -33.04 22.44
N LEU A 12 -53.52 -33.50 21.68
CA LEU A 12 -53.35 -33.69 20.21
C LEU A 12 -53.14 -32.36 19.48
N ASP A 13 -53.84 -31.31 19.85
CA ASP A 13 -53.67 -29.98 19.30
C ASP A 13 -52.32 -29.37 19.67
N LEU A 14 -51.86 -29.58 20.88
CA LEU A 14 -50.55 -29.16 21.34
C LEU A 14 -49.41 -29.86 20.57
N GLN A 15 -49.54 -31.17 20.40
CA GLN A 15 -48.62 -31.98 19.62
C GLN A 15 -48.54 -31.49 18.15
N ARG A 16 -49.70 -31.23 17.54
CA ARG A 16 -49.75 -30.71 16.15
C ARG A 16 -49.08 -29.36 16.01
N ARG A 17 -49.28 -28.43 16.94
CA ARG A 17 -48.63 -27.13 16.98
C ARG A 17 -47.11 -27.26 17.17
N LEU A 18 -46.67 -28.15 18.06
CA LEU A 18 -45.25 -28.43 18.27
C LEU A 18 -44.58 -29.05 17.03
N VAL A 19 -45.27 -29.93 16.31
CA VAL A 19 -44.75 -30.49 15.05
C VAL A 19 -44.61 -29.41 14.00
N ILE A 20 -45.58 -28.51 13.84
CA ILE A 20 -45.54 -27.41 12.90
C ILE A 20 -44.35 -26.48 13.24
N LEU A 21 -44.18 -26.14 14.53
CA LEU A 21 -43.04 -25.33 14.98
C LEU A 21 -41.68 -25.99 14.72
N ARG A 22 -41.58 -27.32 14.98
CA ARG A 22 -40.34 -28.08 14.69
C ARG A 22 -40.04 -28.12 13.21
N VAL A 23 -41.03 -28.36 12.36
CA VAL A 23 -40.85 -28.37 10.90
C VAL A 23 -40.45 -26.97 10.42
N GLY A 24 -41.09 -25.91 10.90
CA GLY A 24 -40.75 -24.54 10.58
C GLY A 24 -39.33 -24.18 10.99
N LEU A 25 -38.91 -24.57 12.21
CA LEU A 25 -37.54 -24.36 12.68
C LEU A 25 -36.53 -25.11 11.83
N LEU A 26 -36.77 -26.38 11.51
CA LEU A 26 -35.91 -27.18 10.66
C LEU A 26 -35.75 -26.57 9.26
N LEU A 27 -36.82 -26.03 8.71
CA LEU A 27 -36.83 -25.39 7.39
C LEU A 27 -35.96 -24.13 7.41
N VAL A 28 -36.08 -23.29 8.45
CA VAL A 28 -35.21 -22.10 8.63
C VAL A 28 -33.75 -22.49 8.77
N VAL A 29 -33.45 -23.49 9.59
CA VAL A 29 -32.08 -23.99 9.76
C VAL A 29 -31.50 -24.53 8.45
N ALA A 30 -32.31 -25.31 7.70
CA ALA A 30 -31.90 -25.82 6.40
C ALA A 30 -31.62 -24.71 5.40
N LEU A 31 -32.42 -23.64 5.38
CA LEU A 31 -32.26 -22.48 4.52
C LEU A 31 -30.96 -21.68 4.86
N LEU A 32 -30.73 -21.52 6.17
CA LEU A 32 -29.48 -20.90 6.65
C LEU A 32 -28.22 -21.73 6.31
N ALA A 33 -28.30 -23.05 6.50
CA ALA A 33 -27.22 -23.97 6.15
C ALA A 33 -26.92 -23.94 4.64
N LEU A 34 -27.95 -23.89 3.81
CA LEU A 34 -27.83 -23.80 2.35
C LEU A 34 -27.20 -22.46 1.93
N ARG A 35 -27.58 -21.35 2.59
CA ARG A 35 -26.98 -20.03 2.38
C ARG A 35 -25.52 -20.01 2.82
N LEU A 36 -25.20 -20.59 3.96
CA LEU A 36 -23.85 -20.70 4.47
C LEU A 36 -22.96 -21.53 3.54
N TRP A 37 -23.47 -22.66 3.07
CA TRP A 37 -22.78 -23.50 2.08
C TRP A 37 -22.49 -22.73 0.79
N HIS A 38 -23.46 -21.98 0.27
CA HIS A 38 -23.29 -21.15 -0.92
C HIS A 38 -22.18 -20.11 -0.73
N LEU A 39 -22.20 -19.39 0.40
CA LEU A 39 -21.19 -18.36 0.72
C LEU A 39 -19.79 -18.94 0.92
N GLN A 40 -19.69 -20.09 1.61
CA GLN A 40 -18.38 -20.67 1.94
C GLN A 40 -17.74 -21.44 0.79
N ILE A 41 -18.55 -22.17 0.02
CA ILE A 41 -18.04 -23.07 -1.02
C ILE A 41 -18.04 -22.40 -2.38
N ARG A 42 -19.14 -21.77 -2.78
CA ARG A 42 -19.26 -21.17 -4.11
C ARG A 42 -18.62 -19.79 -4.21
N GLU A 43 -18.82 -18.95 -3.22
CA GLU A 43 -18.30 -17.60 -3.16
C GLU A 43 -17.03 -17.47 -2.29
N GLY A 44 -16.60 -18.55 -1.64
CA GLY A 44 -15.44 -18.59 -0.74
C GLY A 44 -14.14 -18.09 -1.37
N PRO A 45 -13.76 -18.51 -2.59
CA PRO A 45 -12.58 -17.99 -3.29
C PRO A 45 -12.65 -16.48 -3.49
N TYR A 46 -13.79 -15.96 -3.94
CA TYR A 46 -14.00 -14.53 -4.15
C TYR A 46 -13.78 -13.70 -2.87
N TYR A 47 -14.33 -14.14 -1.74
CA TYR A 47 -14.16 -13.44 -0.46
C TYR A 47 -12.75 -13.59 0.10
N ARG A 48 -12.05 -14.68 -0.19
CA ARG A 48 -10.63 -14.84 0.14
C ARG A 48 -9.77 -13.87 -0.64
N ASP A 49 -9.96 -13.78 -1.96
CA ASP A 49 -9.22 -12.84 -2.81
C ASP A 49 -9.46 -11.39 -2.38
N LEU A 50 -10.71 -11.04 -2.05
CA LEU A 50 -11.04 -9.73 -1.48
C LEU A 50 -10.30 -9.46 -0.16
N SER A 51 -10.25 -10.44 0.73
CA SER A 51 -9.57 -10.33 2.02
C SER A 51 -8.05 -10.23 1.85
N GLU A 52 -7.45 -11.01 0.94
CA GLU A 52 -6.03 -10.96 0.65
C GLU A 52 -5.65 -9.64 -0.01
N ASN A 53 -6.39 -9.18 -1.00
CA ASN A 53 -6.19 -7.90 -1.67
C ASN A 53 -6.34 -6.72 -0.70
N ASN A 54 -7.21 -6.82 0.30
CA ASN A 54 -7.37 -5.79 1.32
C ASN A 54 -6.25 -5.80 2.37
N ARG A 55 -5.59 -6.95 2.59
CA ARG A 55 -4.50 -7.12 3.55
C ARG A 55 -3.11 -6.92 2.94
N THR A 56 -2.93 -7.28 1.67
CA THR A 56 -1.66 -7.17 0.96
C THR A 56 -1.57 -5.82 0.26
N ARG A 57 -0.56 -5.03 0.61
CA ARG A 57 -0.20 -3.83 -0.14
C ARG A 57 0.87 -4.20 -1.15
N SER A 58 0.58 -4.09 -2.43
CA SER A 58 1.58 -4.23 -3.48
C SER A 58 2.47 -2.99 -3.47
N VAL A 59 3.71 -3.14 -3.06
CA VAL A 59 4.73 -2.11 -3.18
C VAL A 59 5.54 -2.42 -4.43
N VAL A 60 5.46 -1.54 -5.42
CA VAL A 60 6.27 -1.68 -6.63
C VAL A 60 7.72 -1.32 -6.28
N LEU A 61 8.60 -2.32 -6.35
CA LEU A 61 10.03 -2.11 -6.19
C LEU A 61 10.64 -1.87 -7.57
N GLU A 62 11.16 -0.69 -7.78
CA GLU A 62 11.88 -0.39 -9.02
C GLU A 62 13.21 -1.15 -9.04
N PRO A 63 13.55 -1.84 -10.15
CA PRO A 63 14.83 -2.52 -10.29
C PRO A 63 15.97 -1.51 -10.32
N ALA A 64 17.12 -1.91 -9.78
CA ALA A 64 18.32 -1.10 -9.87
C ALA A 64 18.78 -1.02 -11.34
N ARG A 65 19.23 0.17 -11.77
CA ARG A 65 19.74 0.38 -13.13
C ARG A 65 21.08 -0.34 -13.33
N GLY A 66 21.39 -0.67 -14.58
CA GLY A 66 22.65 -1.27 -14.97
C GLY A 66 23.86 -0.36 -14.63
N LEU A 67 25.01 -0.96 -14.43
CA LEU A 67 26.28 -0.24 -14.24
C LEU A 67 26.82 0.20 -15.59
N ILE A 68 27.46 1.37 -15.64
CA ILE A 68 28.12 1.88 -16.85
C ILE A 68 29.62 1.92 -16.60
N PHE A 69 30.38 1.31 -17.49
CA PHE A 69 31.83 1.27 -17.45
C PHE A 69 32.43 1.91 -18.71
N ASP A 70 33.65 2.38 -18.61
CA ASP A 70 34.45 2.77 -19.77
C ASP A 70 35.06 1.51 -20.44
N ARG A 71 35.79 1.70 -21.55
CA ARG A 71 36.54 0.65 -22.26
C ARG A 71 37.62 -0.05 -21.42
N ASN A 72 38.07 0.58 -20.35
CA ASN A 72 39.12 0.08 -19.46
C ASN A 72 38.51 -0.59 -18.21
N GLY A 73 37.21 -0.66 -18.12
CA GLY A 73 36.50 -1.21 -16.96
C GLY A 73 36.36 -0.25 -15.78
N VAL A 74 36.64 1.05 -15.99
CA VAL A 74 36.46 2.07 -14.95
C VAL A 74 34.99 2.39 -14.81
N LEU A 75 34.48 2.37 -13.57
CA LEU A 75 33.08 2.61 -13.24
C LEU A 75 32.70 4.08 -13.45
N LEU A 76 31.80 4.33 -14.41
CA LEU A 76 31.34 5.68 -14.76
C LEU A 76 29.99 6.01 -14.08
N ALA A 77 29.11 5.03 -13.92
CA ALA A 77 27.85 5.19 -13.21
C ALA A 77 27.45 3.92 -12.45
N ASN A 78 27.07 4.08 -11.20
CA ASN A 78 26.59 3.00 -10.33
C ASN A 78 25.33 3.41 -9.58
N ASN A 79 24.81 2.50 -8.78
CA ASN A 79 23.68 2.75 -7.90
C ASN A 79 24.16 2.66 -6.45
N VAL A 80 23.73 3.61 -5.64
CA VAL A 80 23.97 3.62 -4.20
C VAL A 80 22.63 3.54 -3.47
N PRO A 81 22.54 2.79 -2.37
CA PRO A 81 21.32 2.77 -1.57
C PRO A 81 21.11 4.16 -0.94
N SER A 82 19.89 4.64 -1.01
CA SER A 82 19.44 5.90 -0.41
C SER A 82 18.16 5.66 0.36
N PHE A 83 17.98 6.34 1.48
CA PHE A 83 16.76 6.26 2.27
C PHE A 83 15.79 7.34 1.81
N ALA A 84 14.54 6.95 1.62
CA ALA A 84 13.44 7.84 1.30
C ALA A 84 12.31 7.70 2.32
N LEU A 85 11.67 8.82 2.65
CA LEU A 85 10.55 8.89 3.57
C LEU A 85 9.23 8.86 2.82
N TYR A 86 8.40 7.90 3.17
CA TYR A 86 7.05 7.76 2.65
C TYR A 86 6.02 7.90 3.75
N VAL A 87 4.87 8.45 3.40
CA VAL A 87 3.72 8.60 4.30
C VAL A 87 2.47 8.05 3.61
N THR A 88 1.79 7.12 4.27
CA THR A 88 0.48 6.62 3.86
C THR A 88 -0.61 7.38 4.60
N LEU A 89 -1.39 8.18 3.86
CA LEU A 89 -2.36 9.10 4.46
C LEU A 89 -3.56 8.42 5.14
N GLU A 90 -3.83 7.17 4.80
CA GLU A 90 -4.91 6.39 5.41
C GLU A 90 -4.62 6.05 6.87
N ASP A 91 -3.36 5.77 7.20
CA ASP A 91 -2.94 5.38 8.53
C ASP A 91 -2.79 6.61 9.47
N VAL A 92 -2.86 7.83 8.91
CA VAL A 92 -2.67 9.09 9.64
C VAL A 92 -4.00 9.64 10.13
N LYS A 93 -4.24 9.60 11.44
CA LYS A 93 -5.45 10.14 12.08
C LYS A 93 -5.41 11.66 12.17
N ASP A 94 -4.27 12.23 12.59
CA ASP A 94 -4.05 13.67 12.76
C ASP A 94 -2.90 14.14 11.85
N ARG A 95 -3.26 14.70 10.69
CA ARG A 95 -2.30 15.18 9.71
C ARG A 95 -1.51 16.42 10.17
N PRO A 96 -2.14 17.44 10.76
CA PRO A 96 -1.43 18.59 11.29
C PRO A 96 -0.37 18.22 12.31
N ALA A 97 -0.68 17.33 13.25
CA ALA A 97 0.27 16.85 14.25
C ALA A 97 1.44 16.11 13.62
N LEU A 98 1.17 15.19 12.65
CA LEU A 98 2.22 14.48 11.92
C LEU A 98 3.14 15.44 11.16
N VAL A 99 2.57 16.43 10.46
CA VAL A 99 3.35 17.43 9.70
C VAL A 99 4.25 18.23 10.64
N ALA A 100 3.75 18.66 11.79
CA ALA A 100 4.53 19.39 12.78
C ALA A 100 5.69 18.55 13.35
N GLN A 101 5.43 17.28 13.67
CA GLN A 101 6.46 16.34 14.15
C GLN A 101 7.54 16.09 13.10
N LEU A 102 7.15 15.77 11.86
CA LEU A 102 8.09 15.54 10.75
C LEU A 102 8.90 16.80 10.44
N ALA A 103 8.28 17.98 10.47
CA ALA A 103 8.94 19.25 10.27
C ALA A 103 10.05 19.49 11.32
N SER A 104 9.77 19.20 12.58
CA SER A 104 10.73 19.27 13.68
C SER A 104 11.88 18.27 13.52
N LEU A 105 11.58 16.99 13.21
CA LEU A 105 12.57 15.93 13.10
C LEU A 105 13.51 16.10 11.90
N LEU A 106 12.96 16.58 10.77
CA LEU A 106 13.68 16.71 9.49
C LEU A 106 14.23 18.12 9.26
N ASN A 107 13.95 19.06 10.17
CA ASN A 107 14.28 20.49 10.03
C ASN A 107 13.77 21.05 8.68
N LEU A 108 12.53 20.73 8.33
CA LEU A 108 11.85 21.19 7.12
C LEU A 108 10.70 22.11 7.47
N GLU A 109 10.35 23.01 6.57
CA GLU A 109 9.16 23.82 6.72
C GLU A 109 7.87 22.97 6.61
N PRO A 110 6.90 23.12 7.53
CA PRO A 110 5.65 22.36 7.51
C PRO A 110 4.89 22.47 6.18
N GLU A 111 4.96 23.63 5.53
CA GLU A 111 4.29 23.88 4.23
C GLU A 111 4.83 23.01 3.12
N VAL A 112 6.13 22.73 3.09
CA VAL A 112 6.76 21.85 2.10
C VAL A 112 6.24 20.42 2.25
N ILE A 113 6.15 19.93 3.48
CA ILE A 113 5.63 18.59 3.77
C ILE A 113 4.15 18.53 3.39
N GLN A 114 3.36 19.51 3.79
CA GLN A 114 1.94 19.58 3.49
C GLN A 114 1.67 19.62 1.98
N LYS A 115 2.45 20.39 1.22
CA LYS A 115 2.37 20.46 -0.23
C LYS A 115 2.64 19.08 -0.85
N LYS A 116 3.70 18.38 -0.45
CA LYS A 116 4.02 17.04 -0.96
C LYS A 116 2.94 16.01 -0.62
N LEU A 117 2.34 16.09 0.56
CA LEU A 117 1.23 15.24 0.96
C LEU A 117 -0.08 15.55 0.22
N SER A 118 -0.27 16.79 -0.26
CA SER A 118 -1.49 17.20 -0.99
C SER A 118 -1.39 17.00 -2.50
N THR A 119 -0.21 17.07 -3.10
CA THR A 119 0.00 17.15 -4.56
C THR A 119 -0.19 15.81 -5.28
N GLY A 120 -0.20 14.67 -4.59
CA GLY A 120 -0.37 13.36 -5.24
C GLY A 120 -1.81 13.11 -5.71
N LYS A 121 -2.00 12.89 -7.01
CA LYS A 121 -3.30 12.50 -7.63
C LYS A 121 -3.72 11.04 -7.33
N GLY A 122 -2.95 10.27 -6.56
CA GLY A 122 -3.22 8.87 -6.23
C GLY A 122 -4.19 8.68 -5.05
N SER A 123 -4.59 7.43 -4.84
CA SER A 123 -5.39 7.00 -3.68
C SER A 123 -4.69 7.36 -2.36
N LYS A 124 -5.47 7.58 -1.29
CA LYS A 124 -4.94 7.78 0.07
C LYS A 124 -4.18 6.55 0.61
N LEU A 125 -4.43 5.40 0.01
CA LEU A 125 -3.78 4.11 0.28
C LEU A 125 -2.34 4.03 -0.24
N GLN A 126 -2.01 4.84 -1.28
CA GLN A 126 -0.68 4.84 -1.86
C GLN A 126 0.30 5.65 -1.00
N PRO A 127 1.48 5.08 -0.67
CA PRO A 127 2.53 5.81 0.03
C PRO A 127 2.97 7.02 -0.80
N ARG A 128 3.07 8.18 -0.16
CA ARG A 128 3.54 9.41 -0.78
C ARG A 128 4.94 9.74 -0.31
N LYS A 129 5.84 9.97 -1.25
CA LYS A 129 7.22 10.37 -0.97
C LYS A 129 7.24 11.79 -0.42
N VAL A 130 7.74 11.94 0.81
CA VAL A 130 7.87 13.25 1.48
C VAL A 130 9.29 13.79 1.33
N LYS A 131 10.31 12.94 1.55
CA LYS A 131 11.71 13.32 1.42
C LYS A 131 12.51 12.18 0.81
N ASP A 132 13.32 12.48 -0.16
CA ASP A 132 14.37 11.63 -0.71
C ASP A 132 15.72 11.93 -0.04
N ARG A 133 16.68 11.05 -0.20
CA ARG A 133 18.05 11.20 0.28
C ARG A 133 18.15 11.56 1.77
N LEU A 134 17.42 10.80 2.59
CA LEU A 134 17.58 10.91 4.03
C LEU A 134 19.02 10.57 4.42
N THR A 135 19.60 11.37 5.28
CA THR A 135 20.85 11.00 5.94
C THR A 135 20.60 9.83 6.90
N LEU A 136 21.62 9.05 7.21
CA LEU A 136 21.51 7.97 8.18
C LEU A 136 21.01 8.48 9.54
N ARG A 137 21.42 9.67 9.95
CA ARG A 137 20.95 10.31 11.18
C ARG A 137 19.45 10.59 11.15
N GLU A 138 18.94 11.15 10.06
CA GLU A 138 17.50 11.44 9.90
C GLU A 138 16.68 10.13 9.87
N ALA A 139 17.17 9.14 9.13
CA ALA A 139 16.51 7.83 9.08
C ALA A 139 16.44 7.19 10.47
N THR A 140 17.55 7.19 11.22
CA THR A 140 17.58 6.66 12.60
C THR A 140 16.64 7.43 13.52
N LEU A 141 16.60 8.77 13.37
CA LEU A 141 15.73 9.62 14.19
C LEU A 141 14.25 9.31 13.94
N ILE A 142 13.85 9.15 12.68
CA ILE A 142 12.48 8.80 12.33
C ILE A 142 12.13 7.39 12.84
N GLU A 143 13.03 6.42 12.66
CA GLU A 143 12.80 5.05 13.11
C GLU A 143 12.68 4.95 14.63
N SER A 144 13.43 5.78 15.38
CA SER A 144 13.30 5.84 16.84
C SER A 144 11.95 6.37 17.32
N HIS A 145 11.27 7.20 16.51
CA HIS A 145 9.94 7.74 16.79
C HIS A 145 8.82 7.03 16.02
N ARG A 146 9.10 5.85 15.46
CA ARG A 146 8.15 5.13 14.60
C ARG A 146 6.79 4.87 15.23
N LEU A 147 6.75 4.64 16.54
CA LEU A 147 5.49 4.39 17.27
C LEU A 147 4.62 5.66 17.36
N ASP A 148 5.23 6.83 17.35
CA ASP A 148 4.55 8.11 17.43
C ASP A 148 4.19 8.67 16.05
N LEU A 149 4.68 8.03 14.98
CA LEU A 149 4.53 8.46 13.59
C LEU A 149 3.72 7.43 12.76
N PRO A 150 2.40 7.32 12.98
CA PRO A 150 1.57 6.37 12.25
C PRO A 150 1.57 6.70 10.76
N GLY A 151 1.66 5.65 9.92
CA GLY A 151 1.67 5.78 8.47
C GLY A 151 2.99 6.24 7.86
N VAL A 152 4.02 6.51 8.67
CA VAL A 152 5.37 6.86 8.20
C VAL A 152 6.18 5.59 8.00
N MET A 153 6.88 5.50 6.86
CA MET A 153 7.78 4.39 6.54
C MET A 153 9.03 4.91 5.84
N ILE A 154 10.16 4.27 6.14
CA ILE A 154 11.41 4.48 5.44
C ILE A 154 11.59 3.35 4.44
N GLN A 155 11.86 3.71 3.18
CA GLN A 155 12.15 2.76 2.12
C GLN A 155 13.54 2.99 1.59
N VAL A 156 14.26 1.89 1.30
CA VAL A 156 15.55 1.96 0.64
C VAL A 156 15.31 2.00 -0.85
N GLU A 157 15.81 3.05 -1.50
CA GLU A 157 15.74 3.24 -2.94
C GLU A 157 17.12 3.17 -3.56
N SER A 158 17.17 2.78 -4.82
CA SER A 158 18.38 2.80 -5.61
C SER A 158 18.59 4.19 -6.21
N GLN A 159 19.62 4.91 -5.77
CA GLN A 159 19.96 6.22 -6.30
C GLN A 159 21.12 6.13 -7.28
N ARG A 160 20.99 6.77 -8.44
CA ARG A 160 22.04 6.85 -9.43
C ARG A 160 23.18 7.75 -8.92
N ASN A 161 24.40 7.25 -9.04
CA ASN A 161 25.61 7.93 -8.62
C ASN A 161 26.65 7.91 -9.77
N TYR A 162 27.32 9.04 -9.95
CA TYR A 162 28.37 9.23 -10.96
C TYR A 162 29.70 9.55 -10.26
N PRO A 163 30.54 8.52 -10.01
CA PRO A 163 31.79 8.71 -9.26
C PRO A 163 32.75 9.76 -9.88
N GLY A 164 32.73 9.89 -11.21
CA GLY A 164 33.51 10.89 -11.93
C GLY A 164 32.93 12.32 -11.88
N GLY A 165 31.83 12.55 -11.17
CA GLY A 165 31.19 13.85 -11.13
C GLY A 165 30.71 14.33 -12.51
N PRO A 166 30.99 15.57 -12.92
CA PRO A 166 30.51 16.11 -14.18
C PRO A 166 31.29 15.63 -15.43
N VAL A 167 32.28 14.76 -15.25
CA VAL A 167 33.09 14.22 -16.37
C VAL A 167 32.19 13.42 -17.29
N ALA A 168 32.25 13.71 -18.58
CA ALA A 168 31.45 13.09 -19.65
C ALA A 168 29.92 13.20 -19.45
N ALA A 169 29.45 14.19 -18.71
CA ALA A 169 28.00 14.34 -18.42
C ALA A 169 27.13 14.44 -19.68
N HIS A 170 27.66 15.08 -20.76
CA HIS A 170 26.94 15.17 -22.04
C HIS A 170 26.82 13.83 -22.75
N LEU A 171 27.74 12.91 -22.54
CA LEU A 171 27.72 11.57 -23.13
C LEU A 171 26.90 10.62 -22.25
N LEU A 172 27.16 10.60 -20.95
CA LEU A 172 26.45 9.75 -19.99
C LEU A 172 24.98 10.14 -19.91
N GLY A 173 24.69 11.43 -19.89
CA GLY A 173 23.34 11.91 -19.66
C GLY A 173 22.98 11.96 -18.19
N TYR A 174 21.69 11.92 -17.91
CA TYR A 174 21.15 11.94 -16.54
C TYR A 174 19.86 11.17 -16.45
N VAL A 175 19.50 10.83 -15.22
CA VAL A 175 18.22 10.21 -14.87
C VAL A 175 17.30 11.25 -14.23
N GLY A 176 16.01 11.09 -14.43
CA GLY A 176 14.99 11.98 -13.84
C GLY A 176 13.64 11.27 -13.72
N GLU A 177 12.74 11.84 -12.96
CA GLU A 177 11.38 11.33 -12.87
C GLU A 177 10.69 11.37 -14.24
N VAL A 178 9.90 10.35 -14.52
CA VAL A 178 9.10 10.26 -15.75
C VAL A 178 8.08 11.41 -15.79
N SER A 179 8.01 12.13 -16.91
CA SER A 179 7.02 13.20 -17.09
C SER A 179 5.64 12.63 -17.47
N ALA A 180 4.59 13.44 -17.28
CA ALA A 180 3.24 13.05 -17.67
C ALA A 180 3.14 12.70 -19.16
N ASP A 181 3.83 13.46 -20.02
CA ASP A 181 3.86 13.23 -21.47
C ASP A 181 4.61 11.94 -21.85
N GLN A 182 5.58 11.51 -21.02
CA GLN A 182 6.29 10.25 -21.23
C GLN A 182 5.42 9.04 -20.85
N LEU A 183 4.60 9.14 -19.78
CA LEU A 183 3.70 8.08 -19.35
C LEU A 183 2.62 7.73 -20.39
N GLU A 184 2.30 8.66 -21.29
CA GLU A 184 1.36 8.40 -22.40
C GLU A 184 1.95 7.58 -23.54
N LYS A 185 3.27 7.39 -23.55
CA LYS A 185 3.96 6.62 -24.60
C LYS A 185 3.99 5.13 -24.26
N ALA A 186 3.84 4.29 -25.27
CA ALA A 186 3.81 2.84 -25.12
C ALA A 186 5.06 2.25 -24.44
N ASP A 187 6.23 2.86 -24.65
CA ASP A 187 7.50 2.42 -24.05
C ASP A 187 7.55 2.58 -22.52
N PHE A 188 6.64 3.36 -21.96
CA PHE A 188 6.58 3.68 -20.53
C PHE A 188 5.26 3.21 -19.86
N ALA A 189 4.49 2.35 -20.55
CA ALA A 189 3.16 1.92 -20.09
C ALA A 189 3.19 1.19 -18.72
N ASP A 190 4.31 0.53 -18.40
CA ASP A 190 4.48 -0.20 -17.14
C ASP A 190 5.03 0.68 -16.00
N LEU A 191 5.32 1.96 -16.28
CA LEU A 191 5.88 2.87 -15.29
C LEU A 191 4.80 3.67 -14.58
N HIS A 192 5.13 4.12 -13.38
CA HIS A 192 4.25 4.91 -12.53
C HIS A 192 4.78 6.33 -12.36
N GLN A 193 3.94 7.25 -11.97
CA GLN A 193 4.37 8.59 -11.60
C GLN A 193 5.37 8.50 -10.43
N GLY A 194 6.57 9.07 -10.62
CA GLY A 194 7.68 8.99 -9.67
C GLY A 194 8.77 7.99 -10.05
N SER A 195 8.53 7.12 -11.05
CA SER A 195 9.56 6.23 -11.58
C SER A 195 10.69 7.02 -12.22
N VAL A 196 11.93 6.59 -12.00
CA VAL A 196 13.13 7.25 -12.49
C VAL A 196 13.60 6.60 -13.79
N VAL A 197 13.67 7.39 -14.85
CA VAL A 197 14.09 6.96 -16.19
C VAL A 197 15.26 7.77 -16.70
N GLY A 198 16.02 7.20 -17.63
CA GLY A 198 17.06 7.95 -18.35
C GLY A 198 16.45 9.00 -19.26
N GLN A 199 16.85 10.24 -19.09
CA GLN A 199 16.31 11.35 -19.86
C GLN A 199 17.18 11.69 -21.10
N TYR A 200 18.48 11.48 -20.98
CA TYR A 200 19.41 11.85 -22.03
C TYR A 200 20.65 10.93 -22.07
N GLY A 201 21.40 10.97 -23.19
CA GLY A 201 22.68 10.26 -23.37
C GLY A 201 22.56 8.73 -23.26
N VAL A 202 23.63 8.09 -22.78
CA VAL A 202 23.70 6.63 -22.58
C VAL A 202 22.65 6.16 -21.54
N GLU A 203 22.31 7.00 -20.56
CA GLU A 203 21.28 6.68 -19.56
C GLU A 203 19.89 6.49 -20.20
N LYS A 204 19.63 7.04 -21.39
CA LYS A 204 18.33 6.88 -22.07
C LYS A 204 18.16 5.53 -22.74
N TRP A 205 19.25 4.84 -23.04
CA TRP A 205 19.25 3.52 -23.68
C TRP A 205 19.17 2.39 -22.65
#